data_55f7bc6b6d910affd6207c1b1c5519f6
#
_entry.id   55f7bc6b6d910affd6207c1b1c5519f6
#
_cell.length_a   1.000
_cell.length_b   1.000
_cell.length_c   1.000
_cell.angle_alpha   90.00
_cell.angle_beta   90.00
_cell.angle_gamma   90.00
#
_symmetry.space_group_name_H-M   'P 1'
#
loop_
_entity.id
_entity.type
_entity.pdbx_description
1 polymer ?
#
loop_
_entity_poly.entity_id
_entity_poly.type
_entity_poly.pdbx_seq_one_letter_code
_entity_poly.pdbx_strand_id
1 'polypeptide(L)'
;MDIERKIELICRSPTEEVLTTQGLRDLLETEEHPIAYNGWEPSGLVHLGTGVICAYKMKDFAEAGLKFKAYLATWHAWLNNKFSGDLTLINKAAELFRHSWIALGVPADKIQFIYSDELYKDLDFWAKTVKIAKTLTIARTTRTLEIAGRKEAEARHVSDFLYTPMQVADIFHLDVKILSLIHI
;
A
#
# COMPACT_ATOMS: atom_id res chain seq x y z
N MET A 1 2.07 25.95 0.18
CA MET A 1 3.49 25.49 0.03
C MET A 1 3.82 25.50 -1.43
N ASP A 2 5.00 25.96 -1.84
CA ASP A 2 5.43 25.93 -3.22
C ASP A 2 5.76 24.48 -3.66
N ILE A 3 5.83 24.28 -4.98
CA ILE A 3 6.01 22.95 -5.58
C ILE A 3 7.41 22.37 -5.27
N GLU A 4 8.44 23.23 -5.26
CA GLU A 4 9.81 22.79 -4.97
C GLU A 4 9.91 22.20 -3.55
N ARG A 5 9.28 22.86 -2.59
CA ARG A 5 9.25 22.35 -1.20
C ARG A 5 8.46 21.06 -1.09
N LYS A 6 7.35 20.89 -1.82
CA LYS A 6 6.62 19.62 -1.87
C LYS A 6 7.49 18.50 -2.44
N ILE A 7 8.19 18.75 -3.55
CA ILE A 7 9.11 17.79 -4.18
C ILE A 7 10.24 17.43 -3.23
N GLU A 8 10.85 18.40 -2.56
CA GLU A 8 11.89 18.14 -1.55
C GLU A 8 11.40 17.18 -0.46
N LEU A 9 10.23 17.43 0.12
CA LEU A 9 9.63 16.57 1.16
C LEU A 9 9.37 15.15 0.65
N ILE A 10 8.85 15.02 -0.56
CA ILE A 10 8.52 13.71 -1.17
C ILE A 10 9.80 12.94 -1.50
N CYS A 11 10.82 13.62 -2.02
CA CYS A 11 12.04 12.99 -2.52
C CYS A 11 13.13 12.81 -1.47
N ARG A 12 13.06 13.52 -0.31
CA ARG A 12 14.11 13.39 0.71
C ARG A 12 14.13 11.99 1.33
N SER A 13 15.27 11.60 1.88
CA SER A 13 15.41 10.36 2.64
C SER A 13 14.25 10.19 3.66
N PRO A 14 13.68 8.98 3.79
CA PRO A 14 14.13 7.69 3.29
C PRO A 14 13.67 7.30 1.85
N THR A 15 13.19 8.23 1.04
CA THR A 15 12.92 7.95 -0.38
C THR A 15 14.24 7.68 -1.12
N GLU A 16 14.36 6.54 -1.77
CA GLU A 16 15.54 6.14 -2.53
C GLU A 16 15.43 6.49 -4.01
N GLU A 17 14.24 6.33 -4.59
CA GLU A 17 14.00 6.54 -6.01
C GLU A 17 12.62 7.13 -6.28
N VAL A 18 12.50 7.96 -7.29
CA VAL A 18 11.23 8.51 -7.79
C VAL A 18 11.14 8.30 -9.31
N LEU A 19 10.10 7.59 -9.75
CA LEU A 19 9.81 7.29 -11.16
C LEU A 19 8.56 8.08 -11.61
N THR A 20 8.68 9.28 -12.17
CA THR A 20 9.87 10.09 -12.42
C THR A 20 9.74 11.42 -11.67
N THR A 21 10.84 12.13 -11.41
CA THR A 21 10.79 13.47 -10.79
C THR A 21 10.00 14.47 -11.64
N GLN A 22 10.12 14.39 -12.98
CA GLN A 22 9.33 15.25 -13.87
C GLN A 22 7.84 14.92 -13.78
N GLY A 23 7.46 13.64 -13.80
CA GLY A 23 6.05 13.24 -13.65
C GLY A 23 5.47 13.65 -12.29
N LEU A 24 6.27 13.61 -11.22
CA LEU A 24 5.86 14.15 -9.92
C LEU A 24 5.61 15.65 -9.96
N ARG A 25 6.48 16.41 -10.62
CA ARG A 25 6.31 17.86 -10.82
C ARG A 25 5.01 18.18 -11.57
N ASP A 26 4.82 17.54 -12.74
CA ASP A 26 3.64 17.74 -13.57
C ASP A 26 2.34 17.42 -12.81
N LEU A 27 2.36 16.38 -11.97
CA LEU A 27 1.23 16.03 -11.12
C LEU A 27 0.95 17.12 -10.06
N LEU A 28 1.98 17.63 -9.39
CA LEU A 28 1.85 18.65 -8.35
C LEU A 28 1.46 20.03 -8.91
N GLU A 29 1.72 20.27 -10.20
CA GLU A 29 1.27 21.48 -10.92
C GLU A 29 -0.22 21.41 -11.29
N THR A 30 -0.74 20.20 -11.50
CA THR A 30 -2.12 19.97 -11.94
C THR A 30 -3.08 19.59 -10.80
N GLU A 31 -2.57 18.98 -9.73
CA GLU A 31 -3.36 18.56 -8.57
C GLU A 31 -2.78 19.14 -7.27
N GLU A 32 -3.58 19.94 -6.57
CA GLU A 32 -3.14 20.57 -5.30
C GLU A 32 -2.89 19.56 -4.19
N HIS A 33 -3.74 18.50 -4.12
CA HIS A 33 -3.72 17.46 -3.10
C HIS A 33 -3.84 16.06 -3.73
N PRO A 34 -2.82 15.59 -4.48
CA PRO A 34 -2.88 14.29 -5.10
C PRO A 34 -2.92 13.16 -4.06
N ILE A 35 -3.57 12.05 -4.42
CA ILE A 35 -3.69 10.88 -3.55
C ILE A 35 -2.39 10.08 -3.63
N ALA A 36 -1.71 9.99 -2.49
CA ALA A 36 -0.59 9.08 -2.30
C ALA A 36 -1.03 7.85 -1.49
N TYR A 37 -0.40 6.72 -1.73
CA TYR A 37 -0.78 5.43 -1.15
C TYR A 37 0.45 4.58 -0.85
N ASN A 38 0.36 3.86 0.24
CA ASN A 38 1.17 2.68 0.50
C ASN A 38 0.31 1.59 1.16
N GLY A 39 0.54 0.34 0.77
CA GLY A 39 -0.12 -0.84 1.33
C GLY A 39 0.84 -1.68 2.16
N TRP A 40 0.38 -2.11 3.32
CA TRP A 40 1.14 -3.00 4.21
C TRP A 40 0.34 -4.25 4.54
N GLU A 41 0.98 -5.40 4.38
CA GLU A 41 0.47 -6.63 4.97
C GLU A 41 0.84 -6.67 6.46
N PRO A 42 -0.15 -6.69 7.38
CA PRO A 42 0.14 -6.91 8.79
C PRO A 42 0.62 -8.35 9.00
N SER A 43 1.94 -8.55 9.03
CA SER A 43 2.55 -9.88 9.02
C SER A 43 3.33 -10.24 10.28
N GLY A 44 3.34 -9.35 11.27
CA GLY A 44 4.09 -9.52 12.52
C GLY A 44 4.04 -8.28 13.39
N LEU A 45 5.02 -8.14 14.27
CA LEU A 45 5.21 -6.94 15.06
C LEU A 45 5.79 -5.82 14.19
N VAL A 46 5.45 -4.58 14.56
CA VAL A 46 6.04 -3.39 13.94
C VAL A 46 7.54 -3.34 14.27
N HIS A 47 8.36 -3.18 13.27
CA HIS A 47 9.81 -3.05 13.38
C HIS A 47 10.30 -1.70 12.82
N LEU A 48 11.61 -1.42 12.89
CA LEU A 48 12.16 -0.12 12.46
C LEU A 48 11.75 0.26 11.03
N GLY A 49 11.77 -0.67 10.09
CA GLY A 49 11.38 -0.42 8.69
C GLY A 49 9.90 -0.06 8.55
N THR A 50 9.01 -0.92 9.03
CA THR A 50 7.55 -0.71 8.90
C THR A 50 7.01 0.32 9.89
N GLY A 51 7.67 0.54 11.01
CA GLY A 51 7.30 1.54 12.02
C GLY A 51 7.92 2.90 11.74
N VAL A 52 9.22 3.04 12.05
CA VAL A 52 9.87 4.35 12.09
C VAL A 52 10.04 4.96 10.70
N ILE A 53 10.60 4.20 9.75
CA ILE A 53 10.83 4.68 8.38
C ILE A 53 9.52 5.08 7.71
N CYS A 54 8.48 4.24 7.82
CA CYS A 54 7.16 4.55 7.27
C CYS A 54 6.52 5.77 7.95
N ALA A 55 6.63 5.89 9.28
CA ALA A 55 6.10 7.04 10.00
C ALA A 55 6.76 8.35 9.55
N TYR A 56 8.08 8.36 9.34
CA TYR A 56 8.78 9.54 8.81
C TYR A 56 8.24 9.92 7.44
N LYS A 57 8.11 8.97 6.52
CA LYS A 57 7.63 9.26 5.16
C LYS A 57 6.17 9.68 5.14
N MET A 58 5.31 9.09 5.96
CA MET A 58 3.92 9.53 6.10
C MET A 58 3.82 10.99 6.59
N LYS A 59 4.70 11.39 7.54
CA LYS A 59 4.75 12.80 7.98
C LYS A 59 5.18 13.73 6.86
N ASP A 60 6.18 13.34 6.07
CA ASP A 60 6.63 14.12 4.91
C ASP A 60 5.50 14.32 3.89
N PHE A 61 4.78 13.26 3.57
CA PHE A 61 3.64 13.32 2.66
C PHE A 61 2.49 14.20 3.20
N ALA A 62 2.20 14.09 4.49
CA ALA A 62 1.20 14.92 5.15
C ALA A 62 1.62 16.41 5.19
N GLU A 63 2.91 16.70 5.44
CA GLU A 63 3.48 18.05 5.39
C GLU A 63 3.45 18.61 3.95
N ALA A 64 3.76 17.79 2.95
CA ALA A 64 3.66 18.17 1.54
C ALA A 64 2.21 18.41 1.06
N GLY A 65 1.21 18.13 1.88
CA GLY A 65 -0.20 18.34 1.57
C GLY A 65 -0.83 17.27 0.70
N LEU A 66 -0.23 16.06 0.66
CA LEU A 66 -0.81 14.92 -0.05
C LEU A 66 -1.97 14.32 0.75
N LYS A 67 -2.98 13.82 0.06
CA LYS A 67 -4.00 12.94 0.66
C LYS A 67 -3.45 11.53 0.77
N PHE A 68 -2.81 11.23 1.91
CA PHE A 68 -2.15 9.94 2.06
C PHE A 68 -3.12 8.87 2.57
N LYS A 69 -3.21 7.78 1.82
CA LYS A 69 -3.97 6.57 2.14
C LYS A 69 -3.02 5.47 2.62
N ALA A 70 -3.08 5.17 3.92
CA ALA A 70 -2.36 4.07 4.55
C ALA A 70 -3.27 2.82 4.52
N TYR A 71 -3.00 1.92 3.59
CA TYR A 71 -3.82 0.72 3.40
C TYR A 71 -3.27 -0.46 4.21
N LEU A 72 -4.06 -0.92 5.15
CA LEU A 72 -3.78 -2.10 5.97
C LEU A 72 -4.38 -3.32 5.26
N ALA A 73 -3.55 -3.99 4.46
CA ALA A 73 -3.93 -5.06 3.53
C ALA A 73 -4.16 -6.40 4.25
N THR A 74 -5.16 -6.43 5.14
CA THR A 74 -5.45 -7.59 6.02
C THR A 74 -5.82 -8.83 5.22
N TRP A 75 -6.56 -8.70 4.12
CA TRP A 75 -6.91 -9.84 3.27
C TRP A 75 -5.73 -10.34 2.44
N HIS A 76 -4.81 -9.46 2.03
CA HIS A 76 -3.55 -9.88 1.39
C HIS A 76 -2.69 -10.67 2.38
N ALA A 77 -2.60 -10.21 3.63
CA ALA A 77 -1.95 -10.95 4.69
C ALA A 77 -2.60 -12.34 4.93
N TRP A 78 -3.93 -12.40 4.86
CA TRP A 78 -4.67 -13.65 4.97
C TRP A 78 -4.41 -14.59 3.79
N LEU A 79 -4.44 -14.10 2.54
CA LEU A 79 -4.06 -14.85 1.35
C LEU A 79 -2.62 -15.37 1.42
N ASN A 80 -1.73 -14.61 2.05
CA ASN A 80 -0.33 -15.00 2.30
C ASN A 80 -0.14 -15.82 3.57
N ASN A 81 -1.23 -16.34 4.14
CA ASN A 81 -1.23 -17.21 5.31
C ASN A 81 -0.44 -16.64 6.51
N LYS A 82 -0.39 -15.31 6.66
CA LYS A 82 0.22 -14.67 7.82
C LYS A 82 -0.53 -15.06 9.09
N PHE A 83 0.18 -15.20 10.20
CA PHE A 83 -0.39 -15.71 11.46
C PHE A 83 -1.17 -17.03 11.28
N SER A 84 -0.68 -17.92 10.42
CA SER A 84 -1.36 -19.20 10.09
C SER A 84 -2.79 -19.03 9.57
N GLY A 85 -3.10 -17.89 8.94
CA GLY A 85 -4.42 -17.58 8.40
C GLY A 85 -5.45 -17.11 9.44
N ASP A 86 -5.03 -16.78 10.65
CA ASP A 86 -5.93 -16.22 11.67
C ASP A 86 -6.22 -14.73 11.38
N LEU A 87 -7.37 -14.47 10.78
CA LEU A 87 -7.81 -13.12 10.42
C LEU A 87 -7.98 -12.20 11.65
N THR A 88 -8.32 -12.77 12.82
CA THR A 88 -8.43 -12.02 14.07
C THR A 88 -7.08 -11.48 14.52
N LEU A 89 -6.03 -12.30 14.45
CA LEU A 89 -4.66 -11.87 14.74
C LEU A 89 -4.13 -10.88 13.71
N ILE A 90 -4.43 -11.09 12.43
CA ILE A 90 -4.07 -10.16 11.36
C ILE A 90 -4.69 -8.77 11.60
N ASN A 91 -5.98 -8.72 11.97
CA ASN A 91 -6.66 -7.46 12.27
C ASN A 91 -6.07 -6.76 13.51
N LYS A 92 -5.73 -7.53 14.57
CA LYS A 92 -5.02 -6.99 15.74
C LYS A 92 -3.64 -6.42 15.37
N ALA A 93 -2.91 -7.09 14.48
CA ALA A 93 -1.63 -6.58 13.98
C ALA A 93 -1.83 -5.30 13.17
N ALA A 94 -2.87 -5.20 12.35
CA ALA A 94 -3.21 -3.98 11.62
C ALA A 94 -3.46 -2.78 12.57
N GLU A 95 -4.22 -3.00 13.65
CA GLU A 95 -4.43 -1.97 14.68
C GLU A 95 -3.10 -1.58 15.37
N LEU A 96 -2.23 -2.56 15.63
CA LEU A 96 -0.90 -2.27 16.20
C LEU A 96 -0.08 -1.39 15.26
N PHE A 97 -0.09 -1.64 13.94
CA PHE A 97 0.58 -0.77 12.96
C PHE A 97 0.05 0.66 13.06
N ARG A 98 -1.26 0.83 12.95
CA ARG A 98 -1.91 2.14 13.04
C ARG A 98 -1.56 2.89 14.32
N HIS A 99 -1.68 2.24 15.49
CA HIS A 99 -1.37 2.87 16.78
C HIS A 99 0.12 3.21 16.91
N SER A 100 1.01 2.36 16.40
CA SER A 100 2.45 2.61 16.40
C SER A 100 2.81 3.85 15.59
N TRP A 101 2.25 4.02 14.39
CA TRP A 101 2.49 5.21 13.57
C TRP A 101 1.96 6.49 14.24
N ILE A 102 0.77 6.44 14.83
CA ILE A 102 0.23 7.58 15.59
C ILE A 102 1.14 7.92 16.78
N ALA A 103 1.60 6.91 17.52
CA ALA A 103 2.54 7.10 18.65
C ALA A 103 3.90 7.69 18.21
N LEU A 104 4.32 7.40 16.94
CA LEU A 104 5.51 7.99 16.33
C LEU A 104 5.26 9.40 15.74
N GLY A 105 4.08 9.97 15.98
CA GLY A 105 3.74 11.35 15.61
C GLY A 105 3.20 11.50 14.18
N VAL A 106 2.68 10.42 13.55
CA VAL A 106 1.94 10.54 12.30
C VAL A 106 0.61 11.26 12.58
N PRO A 107 0.29 12.34 11.83
CA PRO A 107 -0.92 13.13 12.07
C PRO A 107 -2.16 12.35 11.62
N ALA A 108 -2.88 11.77 12.58
CA ALA A 108 -4.03 10.90 12.32
C ALA A 108 -5.19 11.61 11.60
N ASP A 109 -5.28 12.93 11.71
CA ASP A 109 -6.26 13.78 11.03
C ASP A 109 -5.93 14.03 9.55
N LYS A 110 -4.69 13.78 9.13
CA LYS A 110 -4.21 13.97 7.74
C LYS A 110 -3.98 12.69 6.97
N ILE A 111 -4.01 11.54 7.66
CA ILE A 111 -3.79 10.23 7.06
C ILE A 111 -5.07 9.42 7.10
N GLN A 112 -5.52 8.96 5.95
CA GLN A 112 -6.66 8.04 5.87
C GLN A 112 -6.16 6.60 6.04
N PHE A 113 -6.46 5.99 7.19
CA PHE A 113 -6.23 4.56 7.40
C PHE A 113 -7.37 3.77 6.79
N ILE A 114 -7.07 2.84 5.90
CA ILE A 114 -8.05 2.04 5.17
C ILE A 114 -7.78 0.57 5.45
N TYR A 115 -8.84 -0.20 5.72
CA TYR A 115 -8.79 -1.64 5.92
C TYR A 115 -9.39 -2.38 4.74
N SER A 116 -8.93 -3.58 4.48
CA SER A 116 -9.44 -4.40 3.37
C SER A 116 -10.95 -4.58 3.40
N ASP A 117 -11.54 -4.76 4.59
CA ASP A 117 -12.97 -4.96 4.76
C ASP A 117 -13.81 -3.76 4.25
N GLU A 118 -13.26 -2.56 4.26
CA GLU A 118 -13.94 -1.37 3.74
C GLU A 118 -14.06 -1.43 2.22
N LEU A 119 -12.97 -1.80 1.54
CA LEU A 119 -12.93 -1.90 0.08
C LEU A 119 -13.75 -3.09 -0.43
N TYR A 120 -13.67 -4.22 0.24
CA TYR A 120 -14.19 -5.49 -0.27
C TYR A 120 -15.69 -5.66 -0.07
N LYS A 121 -16.34 -4.74 0.63
CA LYS A 121 -17.80 -4.58 0.64
C LYS A 121 -18.34 -3.94 -0.63
N ASP A 122 -17.50 -3.26 -1.41
CA ASP A 122 -17.90 -2.58 -2.62
C ASP A 122 -17.86 -3.52 -3.84
N LEU A 123 -19.00 -3.66 -4.52
CA LEU A 123 -19.11 -4.47 -5.73
C LEU A 123 -18.22 -3.93 -6.87
N ASP A 124 -18.03 -2.61 -6.95
CA ASP A 124 -17.16 -1.98 -7.95
C ASP A 124 -15.70 -2.40 -7.80
N PHE A 125 -15.23 -2.59 -6.55
CA PHE A 125 -13.92 -3.16 -6.30
C PHE A 125 -13.76 -4.54 -6.96
N TRP A 126 -14.74 -5.43 -6.77
CA TRP A 126 -14.71 -6.77 -7.35
C TRP A 126 -14.85 -6.76 -8.86
N ALA A 127 -15.64 -5.86 -9.41
CA ALA A 127 -15.74 -5.65 -10.86
C ALA A 127 -14.39 -5.23 -11.45
N LYS A 128 -13.65 -4.32 -10.80
CA LYS A 128 -12.28 -3.95 -11.17
C LYS A 128 -11.33 -5.14 -11.07
N THR A 129 -11.38 -5.88 -9.96
CA THR A 129 -10.56 -7.08 -9.73
C THR A 129 -10.73 -8.11 -10.85
N VAL A 130 -11.97 -8.43 -11.20
CA VAL A 130 -12.27 -9.36 -12.30
C VAL A 130 -11.82 -8.82 -13.65
N LYS A 131 -12.02 -7.53 -13.91
CA LYS A 131 -11.56 -6.88 -15.16
C LYS A 131 -10.04 -6.97 -15.30
N ILE A 132 -9.29 -6.74 -14.23
CA ILE A 132 -7.83 -6.87 -14.19
C ILE A 132 -7.43 -8.33 -14.37
N ALA A 133 -8.05 -9.26 -13.64
CA ALA A 133 -7.75 -10.69 -13.74
C ALA A 133 -7.91 -11.23 -15.19
N LYS A 134 -8.88 -10.72 -15.96
CA LYS A 134 -9.07 -11.06 -17.37
C LYS A 134 -7.90 -10.63 -18.27
N THR A 135 -7.06 -9.71 -17.85
CA THR A 135 -5.86 -9.25 -18.61
C THR A 135 -4.59 -9.96 -18.18
N LEU A 136 -4.63 -10.72 -17.09
CA LEU A 136 -3.48 -11.44 -16.54
C LEU A 136 -3.48 -12.89 -16.99
N THR A 137 -2.30 -13.41 -17.37
CA THR A 137 -2.12 -14.84 -17.59
C THR A 137 -1.64 -15.52 -16.32
N ILE A 138 -1.92 -16.82 -16.16
CA ILE A 138 -1.42 -17.62 -15.03
C ILE A 138 0.10 -17.50 -14.92
N ALA A 139 0.84 -17.62 -16.03
CA ALA A 139 2.29 -17.52 -16.03
C ALA A 139 2.79 -16.15 -15.52
N ARG A 140 2.11 -15.06 -15.87
CA ARG A 140 2.46 -13.71 -15.38
C ARG A 140 2.19 -13.57 -13.90
N THR A 141 1.03 -14.04 -13.44
CA THR A 141 0.65 -14.00 -12.02
C THR A 141 1.58 -14.85 -11.17
N THR A 142 1.93 -16.06 -11.63
CA THR A 142 2.91 -16.94 -10.96
C THR A 142 4.24 -16.21 -10.74
N ARG A 143 4.76 -15.58 -11.80
CA ARG A 143 6.03 -14.82 -11.72
C ARG A 143 5.95 -13.66 -10.72
N THR A 144 4.80 -12.97 -10.64
CA THR A 144 4.60 -11.90 -9.65
C THR A 144 4.60 -12.45 -8.21
N LEU A 145 4.01 -13.62 -8.00
CA LEU A 145 4.00 -14.27 -6.68
C LEU A 145 5.41 -14.70 -6.25
N GLU A 146 6.26 -15.13 -7.17
CA GLU A 146 7.67 -15.47 -6.91
C GLU A 146 8.49 -14.23 -6.49
N ILE A 147 8.30 -13.11 -7.19
CA ILE A 147 8.90 -11.83 -6.82
C ILE A 147 8.43 -11.39 -5.42
N ALA A 148 7.17 -11.67 -5.06
CA ALA A 148 6.62 -11.42 -3.73
C ALA A 148 7.11 -12.42 -2.65
N GLY A 149 8.11 -13.26 -2.95
CA GLY A 149 8.79 -14.14 -2.00
C GLY A 149 8.16 -15.53 -1.84
N ARG A 150 7.19 -15.92 -2.66
CA ARG A 150 6.64 -17.29 -2.67
C ARG A 150 7.52 -18.23 -3.48
N LYS A 151 7.97 -19.32 -2.88
CA LYS A 151 8.83 -20.29 -3.53
C LYS A 151 8.08 -21.07 -4.63
N GLU A 152 8.74 -21.32 -5.73
CA GLU A 152 8.20 -22.11 -6.88
C GLU A 152 7.76 -23.52 -6.49
N ALA A 153 8.43 -24.12 -5.48
CA ALA A 153 8.15 -25.47 -4.99
C ALA A 153 6.94 -25.58 -4.05
N GLU A 154 6.31 -24.46 -3.66
CA GLU A 154 5.15 -24.50 -2.80
C GLU A 154 3.87 -24.76 -3.60
N ALA A 155 2.97 -25.59 -3.05
CA ALA A 155 1.67 -25.82 -3.66
C ALA A 155 0.91 -24.50 -3.85
N ARG A 156 0.44 -24.25 -5.07
CA ARG A 156 -0.34 -23.05 -5.41
C ARG A 156 -1.82 -23.33 -5.17
N HIS A 157 -2.47 -22.51 -4.38
CA HIS A 157 -3.91 -22.51 -4.22
C HIS A 157 -4.57 -21.53 -5.20
N VAL A 158 -5.83 -21.76 -5.55
CA VAL A 158 -6.59 -20.85 -6.43
C VAL A 158 -6.63 -19.43 -5.83
N SER A 159 -6.71 -19.32 -4.51
CA SER A 159 -6.69 -18.04 -3.80
C SER A 159 -5.42 -17.22 -4.05
N ASP A 160 -4.28 -17.86 -4.30
CA ASP A 160 -3.01 -17.18 -4.55
C ASP A 160 -3.08 -16.31 -5.81
N PHE A 161 -3.84 -16.75 -6.81
CA PHE A 161 -4.02 -16.02 -8.05
C PHE A 161 -4.95 -14.79 -7.92
N LEU A 162 -5.66 -14.63 -6.79
CA LEU A 162 -6.42 -13.43 -6.48
C LEU A 162 -5.54 -12.28 -5.98
N TYR A 163 -4.37 -12.57 -5.43
CA TYR A 163 -3.50 -11.59 -4.81
C TYR A 163 -3.16 -10.42 -5.75
N THR A 164 -2.58 -10.72 -6.90
CA THR A 164 -2.13 -9.70 -7.86
C THR A 164 -3.29 -8.84 -8.41
N PRO A 165 -4.41 -9.41 -8.91
CA PRO A 165 -5.50 -8.58 -9.41
C PRO A 165 -6.18 -7.76 -8.31
N MET A 166 -6.25 -8.24 -7.07
CA MET A 166 -6.75 -7.47 -5.94
C MET A 166 -5.84 -6.29 -5.61
N GLN A 167 -4.51 -6.50 -5.54
CA GLN A 167 -3.54 -5.44 -5.28
C GLN A 167 -3.61 -4.32 -6.33
N VAL A 168 -3.75 -4.67 -7.60
CA VAL A 168 -3.91 -3.68 -8.67
C VAL A 168 -5.27 -2.98 -8.54
N ALA A 169 -6.33 -3.72 -8.19
CA ALA A 169 -7.66 -3.15 -7.98
C ALA A 169 -7.70 -2.15 -6.81
N ASP A 170 -6.98 -2.42 -5.71
CA ASP A 170 -6.83 -1.49 -4.58
C ASP A 170 -6.36 -0.11 -5.06
N ILE A 171 -5.30 -0.09 -5.87
CA ILE A 171 -4.67 1.14 -6.39
C ILE A 171 -5.67 1.94 -7.24
N PHE A 172 -6.33 1.27 -8.19
CA PHE A 172 -7.31 1.91 -9.07
C PHE A 172 -8.61 2.31 -8.36
N HIS A 173 -9.05 1.50 -7.40
CA HIS A 173 -10.27 1.78 -6.64
C HIS A 173 -10.08 2.97 -5.69
N LEU A 174 -8.88 3.12 -5.15
CA LEU A 174 -8.50 4.24 -4.27
C LEU A 174 -8.09 5.50 -5.03
N ASP A 175 -8.13 5.51 -6.37
CA ASP A 175 -7.74 6.63 -7.23
C ASP A 175 -6.31 7.15 -6.94
N VAL A 176 -5.38 6.22 -6.75
CA VAL A 176 -4.00 6.52 -6.38
C VAL A 176 -3.27 7.21 -7.53
N LYS A 177 -2.59 8.33 -7.24
CA LYS A 177 -1.74 9.07 -8.17
C LYS A 177 -0.25 8.87 -7.87
N ILE A 178 0.10 8.69 -6.59
CA ILE A 178 1.47 8.44 -6.13
C ILE A 178 1.48 7.11 -5.39
N LEU A 179 2.13 6.11 -5.99
CA LEU A 179 2.34 4.81 -5.36
C LEU A 179 3.68 4.80 -4.63
N SER A 180 3.64 4.71 -3.31
CA SER A 180 4.83 4.50 -2.49
C SER A 180 5.06 3.02 -2.28
N LEU A 181 6.27 2.55 -2.57
CA LEU A 181 6.70 1.17 -2.37
C LEU A 181 7.84 1.16 -1.34
N ILE A 182 7.85 0.13 -0.50
CA ILE A 182 8.93 -0.10 0.45
C ILE A 182 9.62 -1.38 0.00
N HIS A 183 10.88 -1.27 -0.38
CA HIS A 183 11.75 -2.42 -0.58
C HIS A 183 12.40 -2.76 0.76
N ILE A 184 12.06 -3.91 1.30
CA ILE A 184 12.67 -4.46 2.52
C ILE A 184 13.51 -5.67 2.13
#